data_7c235ea816b543dd720889c24c072ed4
#
_entry.id   7c235ea816b543dd720889c24c072ed4
#
_cell.length_a   1.000
_cell.length_b   1.000
_cell.length_c   1.000
_cell.angle_alpha   90.00
_cell.angle_beta   90.00
_cell.angle_gamma   90.00
#
_symmetry.space_group_name_H-M   'P 1'
#
loop_
_entity.id
_entity.type
_entity.pdbx_description
1 polymer ?
#
loop_
_entity_poly.entity_id
_entity_poly.type
_entity_poly.pdbx_seq_one_letter_code
_entity_poly.pdbx_strand_id
1 'polypeptide(L)'
;KSTDAATTDETEWKYSYSVSETAHAWLPWVILIACCALWGMPDFKKALNSLFAANTFDTTLLGSKFAGSLSLPAWEMPALPNMVQRMPPVAAIAAKPEAAKFTINWLSAAGTGVFVAAILSGLALRLTAAQWKEAFVATGKRMVIPVLVIAQVLGLGFLTRYSGTDAVLGLAFTGAGAFYPFFAAYLGWLGVFLT
;
A
#
# COMPACT_ATOMS: atom_id res chain seq x y z
N LYS A 1 -14.09 61.10 27.37
CA LYS A 1 -13.06 60.11 27.10
C LYS A 1 -13.76 58.76 26.91
N SER A 2 -14.24 58.63 25.70
CA SER A 2 -14.96 57.46 25.21
C SER A 2 -13.97 56.36 24.86
N THR A 3 -14.13 55.27 25.51
CA THR A 3 -13.49 54.00 25.13
C THR A 3 -14.52 53.22 24.33
N ASP A 4 -14.39 53.27 23.01
CA ASP A 4 -15.16 52.42 22.08
C ASP A 4 -14.65 51.00 22.26
N ALA A 5 -15.47 50.20 22.95
CA ALA A 5 -15.34 48.77 22.97
C ALA A 5 -15.74 48.26 21.57
N ALA A 6 -14.72 47.85 20.81
CA ALA A 6 -14.94 47.08 19.56
C ALA A 6 -15.64 45.77 19.93
N THR A 7 -16.94 45.73 19.72
CA THR A 7 -17.70 44.48 19.66
C THR A 7 -17.22 43.72 18.45
N THR A 8 -16.31 42.76 18.68
CA THR A 8 -16.03 41.69 17.71
C THR A 8 -17.35 40.94 17.48
N ASP A 9 -17.98 41.27 16.38
CA ASP A 9 -19.13 40.52 15.84
C ASP A 9 -18.62 39.11 15.46
N GLU A 10 -18.59 38.24 16.45
CA GLU A 10 -18.44 36.81 16.21
C GLU A 10 -19.69 36.34 15.48
N THR A 11 -19.67 36.48 14.15
CA THR A 11 -20.64 35.80 13.30
C THR A 11 -20.48 34.30 13.53
N GLU A 12 -21.22 33.81 14.51
CA GLU A 12 -21.40 32.39 14.76
C GLU A 12 -22.01 31.78 13.49
N TRP A 13 -21.15 31.16 12.66
CA TRP A 13 -21.58 30.45 11.44
C TRP A 13 -22.41 29.25 11.86
N LYS A 14 -23.69 29.51 12.14
CA LYS A 14 -24.69 28.51 12.51
C LYS A 14 -25.09 27.76 11.25
N TYR A 15 -24.23 26.87 10.77
CA TYR A 15 -24.58 25.91 9.71
C TYR A 15 -25.58 24.92 10.28
N SER A 16 -26.87 25.17 10.08
CA SER A 16 -27.94 24.23 10.39
C SER A 16 -28.07 23.25 9.24
N TYR A 17 -27.22 22.21 9.21
CA TYR A 17 -27.39 21.11 8.27
C TYR A 17 -28.54 20.20 8.71
N SER A 18 -29.36 19.79 7.76
CA SER A 18 -30.35 18.75 7.97
C SER A 18 -29.67 17.42 8.29
N VAL A 19 -30.29 16.60 9.13
CA VAL A 19 -29.79 15.23 9.42
C VAL A 19 -29.61 14.41 8.15
N SER A 20 -30.48 14.62 7.15
CA SER A 20 -30.39 13.97 5.85
C SER A 20 -29.15 14.42 5.06
N GLU A 21 -28.81 15.71 5.07
CA GLU A 21 -27.62 16.24 4.39
C GLU A 21 -26.33 15.74 5.06
N THR A 22 -26.33 15.72 6.39
CA THR A 22 -25.23 15.15 7.16
C THR A 22 -25.04 13.67 6.86
N ALA A 23 -26.11 12.88 6.85
CA ALA A 23 -26.04 11.46 6.52
C ALA A 23 -25.50 11.22 5.08
N HIS A 24 -25.92 12.05 4.13
CA HIS A 24 -25.45 11.97 2.75
C HIS A 24 -23.94 12.32 2.63
N ALA A 25 -23.47 13.29 3.40
CA ALA A 25 -22.06 13.65 3.45
C ALA A 25 -21.18 12.55 4.08
N TRP A 26 -21.73 11.74 4.99
CA TRP A 26 -21.01 10.61 5.60
C TRP A 26 -21.00 9.33 4.76
N LEU A 27 -21.84 9.26 3.74
CA LEU A 27 -22.01 8.07 2.90
C LEU A 27 -20.69 7.58 2.27
N PRO A 28 -19.79 8.43 1.74
CA PRO A 28 -18.51 7.97 1.21
C PRO A 28 -17.61 7.30 2.25
N TRP A 29 -17.64 7.81 3.49
CA TRP A 29 -16.86 7.24 4.59
C TRP A 29 -17.37 5.87 5.00
N VAL A 30 -18.71 5.69 5.06
CA VAL A 30 -19.32 4.39 5.36
C VAL A 30 -18.98 3.38 4.27
N ILE A 31 -19.10 3.77 3.00
CA ILE A 31 -18.72 2.90 1.87
C ILE A 31 -17.24 2.52 1.95
N LEU A 32 -16.36 3.47 2.24
CA LEU A 32 -14.93 3.23 2.37
C LEU A 32 -14.64 2.21 3.49
N ILE A 33 -15.23 2.40 4.67
CA ILE A 33 -15.06 1.48 5.81
C ILE A 33 -15.56 0.09 5.45
N ALA A 34 -16.73 -0.02 4.84
CA ALA A 34 -17.30 -1.31 4.42
C ALA A 34 -16.40 -2.02 3.40
N CYS A 35 -15.91 -1.32 2.38
CA CYS A 35 -14.99 -1.87 1.40
C CYS A 35 -13.65 -2.29 2.04
N CYS A 36 -13.09 -1.46 2.89
CA CYS A 36 -11.84 -1.80 3.59
C CYS A 36 -12.01 -3.02 4.50
N ALA A 37 -13.13 -3.13 5.22
CA ALA A 37 -13.43 -4.30 6.04
C ALA A 37 -13.57 -5.56 5.18
N LEU A 38 -14.27 -5.47 4.05
CA LEU A 38 -14.46 -6.59 3.12
C LEU A 38 -13.12 -7.05 2.53
N TRP A 39 -12.30 -6.13 2.02
CA TRP A 39 -10.95 -6.43 1.51
C TRP A 39 -9.96 -6.85 2.60
N GLY A 40 -10.25 -6.54 3.88
CA GLY A 40 -9.49 -7.02 5.03
C GLY A 40 -9.68 -8.51 5.31
N MET A 41 -10.83 -9.08 4.95
CA MET A 41 -11.15 -10.48 5.24
C MET A 41 -10.32 -11.46 4.38
N PRO A 42 -9.63 -12.45 5.01
CA PRO A 42 -8.77 -13.39 4.27
C PRO A 42 -9.57 -14.26 3.28
N ASP A 43 -10.80 -14.63 3.63
CA ASP A 43 -11.62 -15.49 2.78
C ASP A 43 -12.13 -14.74 1.54
N PHE A 44 -12.44 -13.45 1.66
CA PHE A 44 -12.77 -12.61 0.53
C PHE A 44 -11.58 -12.45 -0.43
N LYS A 45 -10.36 -12.25 0.09
CA LYS A 45 -9.14 -12.21 -0.73
C LYS A 45 -8.91 -13.52 -1.47
N LYS A 46 -9.13 -14.67 -0.83
CA LYS A 46 -9.03 -15.98 -1.48
C LYS A 46 -10.06 -16.11 -2.59
N ALA A 47 -11.31 -15.71 -2.34
CA ALA A 47 -12.36 -15.72 -3.36
C ALA A 47 -12.00 -14.83 -4.56
N LEU A 48 -11.52 -13.60 -4.33
CA LEU A 48 -11.06 -12.71 -5.40
C LEU A 48 -9.92 -13.32 -6.22
N ASN A 49 -8.94 -13.94 -5.56
CA ASN A 49 -7.81 -14.58 -6.25
C ASN A 49 -8.23 -15.81 -7.03
N SER A 50 -9.31 -16.49 -6.64
CA SER A 50 -9.84 -17.67 -7.34
C SER A 50 -10.70 -17.33 -8.54
N LEU A 51 -11.25 -16.10 -8.65
CA LEU A 51 -12.15 -15.69 -9.73
C LEU A 51 -11.58 -15.95 -11.13
N PHE A 52 -10.30 -15.73 -11.34
CA PHE A 52 -9.61 -15.92 -12.62
C PHE A 52 -8.45 -16.92 -12.51
N ALA A 53 -8.49 -17.80 -11.53
CA ALA A 53 -7.43 -18.79 -11.31
C ALA A 53 -7.27 -19.76 -12.50
N ALA A 54 -8.35 -20.04 -13.23
CA ALA A 54 -8.34 -20.90 -14.42
C ALA A 54 -7.68 -20.23 -15.63
N ASN A 55 -7.62 -18.90 -15.68
CA ASN A 55 -7.03 -18.14 -16.77
C ASN A 55 -5.52 -17.98 -16.53
N THR A 56 -4.75 -19.03 -16.81
CA THR A 56 -3.30 -19.02 -16.71
C THR A 56 -2.67 -18.54 -18.02
N PHE A 57 -1.60 -17.76 -17.90
CA PHE A 57 -0.77 -17.36 -19.04
C PHE A 57 0.71 -17.56 -18.70
N ASP A 58 1.48 -17.82 -19.76
CA ASP A 58 2.94 -17.93 -19.68
C ASP A 58 3.52 -17.18 -20.88
N THR A 59 4.18 -16.08 -20.63
CA THR A 59 4.73 -15.20 -21.67
C THR A 59 6.10 -14.69 -21.23
N THR A 60 7.07 -14.72 -22.13
CA THR A 60 8.38 -14.12 -21.93
C THR A 60 8.42 -12.75 -22.60
N LEU A 61 8.69 -11.71 -21.80
CA LEU A 61 8.81 -10.34 -22.27
C LEU A 61 10.16 -9.77 -21.82
N LEU A 62 10.96 -9.22 -22.73
CA LEU A 62 12.27 -8.61 -22.43
C LEU A 62 13.23 -9.51 -21.61
N GLY A 63 13.21 -10.84 -21.86
CA GLY A 63 14.04 -11.79 -21.12
C GLY A 63 13.54 -12.19 -19.73
N SER A 64 12.41 -11.65 -19.31
CA SER A 64 11.74 -11.99 -18.05
C SER A 64 10.53 -12.87 -18.30
N LYS A 65 10.29 -13.85 -17.41
CA LYS A 65 9.10 -14.70 -17.48
C LYS A 65 7.95 -14.05 -16.74
N PHE A 66 6.86 -13.84 -17.46
CA PHE A 66 5.54 -13.50 -16.91
C PHE A 66 4.69 -14.75 -16.91
N ALA A 67 4.42 -15.31 -15.75
CA ALA A 67 3.62 -16.51 -15.61
C ALA A 67 2.66 -16.38 -14.44
N GLY A 68 1.52 -17.04 -14.52
CA GLY A 68 0.56 -17.07 -13.43
C GLY A 68 -0.88 -17.02 -13.91
N SER A 69 -1.80 -16.81 -12.99
CA SER A 69 -3.20 -16.55 -13.31
C SER A 69 -3.47 -15.08 -13.54
N LEU A 70 -4.55 -14.76 -14.24
CA LEU A 70 -4.94 -13.37 -14.48
C LEU A 70 -5.19 -12.59 -13.16
N SER A 71 -5.61 -13.28 -12.10
CA SER A 71 -5.78 -12.67 -10.75
C SER A 71 -4.46 -12.47 -10.00
N LEU A 72 -3.44 -13.30 -10.28
CA LEU A 72 -2.15 -13.30 -9.60
C LEU A 72 -1.02 -13.45 -10.64
N PRO A 73 -0.80 -12.46 -11.50
CA PRO A 73 0.34 -12.49 -12.39
C PRO A 73 1.65 -12.39 -11.59
N ALA A 74 2.60 -13.23 -11.93
CA ALA A 74 3.92 -13.27 -11.34
C ALA A 74 4.98 -12.89 -12.36
N TRP A 75 5.86 -12.00 -11.97
CA TRP A 75 6.99 -11.58 -12.78
C TRP A 75 8.29 -12.09 -12.15
N GLU A 76 9.06 -12.84 -12.91
CA GLU A 76 10.41 -13.25 -12.50
C GLU A 76 11.40 -12.17 -12.92
N MET A 77 12.19 -11.68 -11.97
CA MET A 77 13.22 -10.69 -12.26
C MET A 77 14.30 -11.31 -13.16
N PRO A 78 14.70 -10.65 -14.26
CA PRO A 78 15.73 -11.18 -15.14
C PRO A 78 17.05 -11.34 -14.39
N ALA A 79 17.76 -12.44 -14.64
CA ALA A 79 19.11 -12.74 -14.10
C ALA A 79 19.22 -12.86 -12.56
N LEU A 80 18.12 -12.78 -11.79
CA LEU A 80 18.13 -12.81 -10.33
C LEU A 80 17.60 -14.13 -9.71
N PRO A 81 16.79 -14.96 -10.41
CA PRO A 81 16.22 -16.17 -9.83
C PRO A 81 17.32 -17.13 -9.35
N ASN A 82 17.20 -17.58 -8.10
CA ASN A 82 18.12 -18.52 -7.44
C ASN A 82 19.60 -18.07 -7.32
N MET A 83 19.88 -16.77 -7.54
CA MET A 83 21.25 -16.23 -7.41
C MET A 83 21.61 -15.88 -5.97
N VAL A 84 20.63 -15.67 -5.11
CA VAL A 84 20.84 -15.29 -3.71
C VAL A 84 20.35 -16.40 -2.79
N GLN A 85 21.23 -16.89 -1.93
CA GLN A 85 20.91 -17.87 -0.88
C GLN A 85 21.32 -17.33 0.47
N ARG A 86 20.42 -17.41 1.44
CA ARG A 86 20.71 -17.04 2.82
C ARG A 86 21.41 -18.19 3.52
N MET A 87 22.47 -17.88 4.25
CA MET A 87 23.29 -18.84 4.97
C MET A 87 23.10 -18.70 6.50
N PRO A 88 23.50 -19.71 7.30
CA PRO A 88 23.51 -19.58 8.75
C PRO A 88 24.37 -18.39 9.21
N PRO A 89 24.03 -17.74 10.31
CA PRO A 89 22.95 -18.04 11.26
C PRO A 89 21.58 -17.46 10.88
N VAL A 90 21.47 -16.73 9.76
CA VAL A 90 20.23 -16.06 9.34
C VAL A 90 19.17 -17.04 8.82
N ALA A 91 19.62 -18.12 8.18
CA ALA A 91 18.74 -19.18 7.68
C ALA A 91 19.35 -20.56 7.93
N ALA A 92 18.53 -21.61 7.86
CA ALA A 92 19.02 -22.99 7.96
C ALA A 92 19.96 -23.32 6.79
N ILE A 93 20.91 -24.25 7.01
CA ILE A 93 21.89 -24.70 6.01
C ILE A 93 21.21 -25.21 4.72
N ALA A 94 19.99 -25.76 4.82
CA ALA A 94 19.20 -26.27 3.70
C ALA A 94 18.20 -25.25 3.14
N ALA A 95 18.34 -23.97 3.43
CA ALA A 95 17.44 -22.94 2.89
C ALA A 95 17.54 -22.90 1.36
N LYS A 96 16.37 -22.89 0.69
CA LYS A 96 16.32 -22.79 -0.76
C LYS A 96 16.75 -21.40 -1.21
N PRO A 97 17.43 -21.29 -2.37
CA PRO A 97 17.71 -19.98 -2.99
C PRO A 97 16.42 -19.17 -3.22
N GLU A 98 16.51 -17.86 -3.15
CA GLU A 98 15.38 -16.99 -3.37
C GLU A 98 14.97 -17.00 -4.84
N ALA A 99 13.67 -17.25 -5.10
CA ALA A 99 13.14 -17.39 -6.46
C ALA A 99 13.03 -16.05 -7.21
N ALA A 100 13.23 -14.91 -6.54
CA ALA A 100 13.12 -13.56 -7.09
C ALA A 100 11.88 -13.33 -7.95
N LYS A 101 10.73 -13.84 -7.48
CA LYS A 101 9.41 -13.68 -8.12
C LYS A 101 8.64 -12.56 -7.45
N PHE A 102 8.14 -11.62 -8.24
CA PHE A 102 7.22 -10.60 -7.80
C PHE A 102 5.79 -10.96 -8.24
N THR A 103 4.92 -11.25 -7.27
CA THR A 103 3.52 -11.58 -7.53
C THR A 103 2.67 -10.32 -7.41
N ILE A 104 1.96 -9.97 -8.47
CA ILE A 104 1.11 -8.78 -8.52
C ILE A 104 -0.31 -9.19 -8.12
N ASN A 105 -0.66 -9.02 -6.87
CA ASN A 105 -2.00 -9.30 -6.33
C ASN A 105 -2.94 -8.10 -6.51
N TRP A 106 -3.11 -7.66 -7.76
CA TRP A 106 -3.84 -6.43 -8.06
C TRP A 106 -5.30 -6.45 -7.62
N LEU A 107 -5.97 -7.60 -7.67
CA LEU A 107 -7.39 -7.73 -7.34
C LEU A 107 -7.64 -7.78 -5.83
N SER A 108 -6.78 -8.47 -5.08
CA SER A 108 -6.88 -8.62 -3.63
C SER A 108 -6.09 -7.56 -2.84
N ALA A 109 -5.45 -6.64 -3.53
CA ALA A 109 -4.74 -5.53 -2.90
C ALA A 109 -5.73 -4.57 -2.21
N ALA A 110 -5.35 -4.03 -1.06
CA ALA A 110 -6.15 -3.05 -0.32
C ALA A 110 -6.47 -1.80 -1.16
N GLY A 111 -5.54 -1.38 -2.03
CA GLY A 111 -5.74 -0.26 -2.93
C GLY A 111 -6.90 -0.46 -3.90
N THR A 112 -7.15 -1.68 -4.35
CA THR A 112 -8.30 -2.01 -5.20
C THR A 112 -9.60 -1.83 -4.45
N GLY A 113 -9.65 -2.22 -3.16
CA GLY A 113 -10.81 -1.98 -2.30
C GLY A 113 -11.12 -0.49 -2.14
N VAL A 114 -10.08 0.33 -1.93
CA VAL A 114 -10.22 1.80 -1.86
C VAL A 114 -10.69 2.38 -3.20
N PHE A 115 -10.17 1.87 -4.32
CA PHE A 115 -10.57 2.31 -5.65
C PHE A 115 -12.04 1.97 -5.94
N VAL A 116 -12.49 0.77 -5.59
CA VAL A 116 -13.90 0.36 -5.68
C VAL A 116 -14.77 1.23 -4.80
N ALA A 117 -14.35 1.52 -3.57
CA ALA A 117 -15.06 2.42 -2.66
C ALA A 117 -15.21 3.84 -3.27
N ALA A 118 -14.18 4.35 -3.92
CA ALA A 118 -14.23 5.65 -4.60
C ALA A 118 -15.26 5.65 -5.74
N ILE A 119 -15.28 4.58 -6.57
CA ILE A 119 -16.26 4.44 -7.63
C ILE A 119 -17.69 4.37 -7.06
N LEU A 120 -17.92 3.51 -6.06
CA LEU A 120 -19.24 3.36 -5.44
C LEU A 120 -19.70 4.67 -4.80
N SER A 121 -18.82 5.40 -4.13
CA SER A 121 -19.11 6.70 -3.54
C SER A 121 -19.49 7.74 -4.59
N GLY A 122 -18.75 7.79 -5.69
CA GLY A 122 -19.04 8.71 -6.78
C GLY A 122 -20.38 8.41 -7.48
N LEU A 123 -20.72 7.12 -7.64
CA LEU A 123 -22.02 6.70 -8.15
C LEU A 123 -23.15 7.05 -7.18
N ALA A 124 -22.95 6.82 -5.88
CA ALA A 124 -23.94 7.13 -4.84
C ALA A 124 -24.20 8.64 -4.74
N LEU A 125 -23.16 9.46 -4.90
CA LEU A 125 -23.25 10.93 -4.96
C LEU A 125 -23.71 11.45 -6.31
N ARG A 126 -23.94 10.56 -7.30
CA ARG A 126 -24.39 10.90 -8.67
C ARG A 126 -23.49 11.90 -9.35
N LEU A 127 -22.17 11.72 -9.26
CA LEU A 127 -21.19 12.57 -9.92
C LEU A 127 -21.42 12.60 -11.44
N THR A 128 -21.34 13.77 -12.03
CA THR A 128 -21.41 13.95 -13.50
C THR A 128 -20.12 13.46 -14.16
N ALA A 129 -20.17 13.12 -15.45
CA ALA A 129 -18.99 12.70 -16.21
C ALA A 129 -17.86 13.74 -16.21
N ALA A 130 -18.20 15.02 -16.16
CA ALA A 130 -17.22 16.11 -16.05
C ALA A 130 -16.48 16.07 -14.70
N GLN A 131 -17.20 15.88 -13.60
CA GLN A 131 -16.64 15.76 -12.26
C GLN A 131 -15.77 14.50 -12.12
N TRP A 132 -16.18 13.37 -12.71
CA TRP A 132 -15.36 12.17 -12.79
C TRP A 132 -14.03 12.43 -13.48
N LYS A 133 -14.08 13.05 -14.68
CA LYS A 133 -12.86 13.39 -15.43
C LYS A 133 -11.94 14.30 -14.62
N GLU A 134 -12.49 15.33 -13.99
CA GLU A 134 -11.72 16.26 -13.16
C GLU A 134 -11.07 15.54 -11.97
N ALA A 135 -11.82 14.70 -11.25
CA ALA A 135 -11.31 13.92 -10.13
C ALA A 135 -10.17 12.99 -10.54
N PHE A 136 -10.32 12.24 -11.64
CA PHE A 136 -9.27 11.34 -12.13
C PHE A 136 -8.02 12.11 -12.59
N VAL A 137 -8.18 13.21 -13.33
CA VAL A 137 -7.05 14.03 -13.80
C VAL A 137 -6.32 14.67 -12.62
N ALA A 138 -7.07 15.24 -11.66
CA ALA A 138 -6.48 15.84 -10.46
C ALA A 138 -5.74 14.82 -9.61
N THR A 139 -6.33 13.64 -9.40
CA THR A 139 -5.70 12.53 -8.67
C THR A 139 -4.44 12.05 -9.38
N GLY A 140 -4.50 11.83 -10.69
CA GLY A 140 -3.35 11.41 -11.49
C GLY A 140 -2.18 12.37 -11.37
N LYS A 141 -2.43 13.67 -11.50
CA LYS A 141 -1.39 14.70 -11.34
C LYS A 141 -0.77 14.70 -9.93
N ARG A 142 -1.58 14.52 -8.88
CA ARG A 142 -1.11 14.51 -7.49
C ARG A 142 -0.35 13.23 -7.15
N MET A 143 -0.65 12.11 -7.80
CA MET A 143 -0.07 10.80 -7.50
C MET A 143 1.29 10.56 -8.13
N VAL A 144 1.73 11.35 -9.11
CA VAL A 144 3.02 11.14 -9.80
C VAL A 144 4.19 11.13 -8.81
N ILE A 145 4.30 12.13 -7.96
CA ILE A 145 5.41 12.23 -7.00
C ILE A 145 5.35 11.13 -5.93
N PRO A 146 4.22 10.88 -5.23
CA PRO A 146 4.11 9.77 -4.29
C PRO A 146 4.45 8.41 -4.90
N VAL A 147 4.00 8.13 -6.12
CA VAL A 147 4.31 6.86 -6.81
C VAL A 147 5.80 6.72 -7.07
N LEU A 148 6.47 7.79 -7.53
CA LEU A 148 7.92 7.78 -7.74
C LEU A 148 8.69 7.56 -6.42
N VAL A 149 8.28 8.24 -5.35
CA VAL A 149 8.90 8.06 -4.03
C VAL A 149 8.74 6.63 -3.53
N ILE A 150 7.52 6.07 -3.61
CA ILE A 150 7.26 4.68 -3.19
C ILE A 150 8.07 3.70 -4.04
N ALA A 151 8.18 3.92 -5.36
CA ALA A 151 8.99 3.07 -6.22
C ALA A 151 10.47 3.07 -5.82
N GLN A 152 11.02 4.25 -5.48
CA GLN A 152 12.40 4.36 -5.03
C GLN A 152 12.64 3.69 -3.68
N VAL A 153 11.72 3.89 -2.71
CA VAL A 153 11.79 3.27 -1.38
C VAL A 153 11.71 1.74 -1.49
N LEU A 154 10.78 1.23 -2.30
CA LEU A 154 10.69 -0.22 -2.55
C LEU A 154 11.95 -0.75 -3.24
N GLY A 155 12.49 -0.03 -4.23
CA GLY A 155 13.74 -0.39 -4.89
C GLY A 155 14.91 -0.48 -3.92
N LEU A 156 15.05 0.49 -3.02
CA LEU A 156 16.06 0.49 -1.97
C LEU A 156 15.84 -0.69 -0.99
N GLY A 157 14.60 -0.95 -0.57
CA GLY A 157 14.28 -2.06 0.31
C GLY A 157 14.62 -3.43 -0.32
N PHE A 158 14.37 -3.61 -1.62
CA PHE A 158 14.81 -4.82 -2.32
C PHE A 158 16.33 -4.90 -2.44
N LEU A 159 17.02 -3.79 -2.71
CA LEU A 159 18.48 -3.74 -2.77
C LEU A 159 19.10 -4.17 -1.44
N THR A 160 18.65 -3.63 -0.31
CA THR A 160 19.14 -4.01 1.04
C THR A 160 18.86 -5.47 1.36
N ARG A 161 17.69 -5.97 0.94
CA ARG A 161 17.30 -7.38 1.14
C ARG A 161 18.19 -8.33 0.33
N TYR A 162 18.45 -8.05 -0.94
CA TYR A 162 19.26 -8.93 -1.81
C TYR A 162 20.76 -8.79 -1.56
N SER A 163 21.25 -7.63 -1.11
CA SER A 163 22.64 -7.46 -0.67
C SER A 163 22.96 -8.12 0.67
N GLY A 164 21.93 -8.47 1.45
CA GLY A 164 22.08 -9.04 2.78
C GLY A 164 22.47 -8.01 3.86
N THR A 165 22.44 -6.73 3.54
CA THR A 165 22.81 -5.65 4.47
C THR A 165 21.89 -5.64 5.70
N ASP A 166 20.61 -5.95 5.55
CA ASP A 166 19.64 -6.13 6.62
C ASP A 166 20.06 -7.25 7.59
N ALA A 167 20.52 -8.37 7.06
CA ALA A 167 20.98 -9.51 7.84
C ALA A 167 22.28 -9.21 8.60
N VAL A 168 23.24 -8.54 7.95
CA VAL A 168 24.52 -8.14 8.58
C VAL A 168 24.26 -7.15 9.72
N LEU A 169 23.41 -6.15 9.50
CA LEU A 169 23.00 -5.21 10.54
C LEU A 169 22.32 -5.93 11.71
N GLY A 170 21.35 -6.81 11.45
CA GLY A 170 20.68 -7.60 12.49
C GLY A 170 21.67 -8.43 13.31
N LEU A 171 22.64 -9.09 12.66
CA LEU A 171 23.67 -9.88 13.33
C LEU A 171 24.63 -9.04 14.16
N ALA A 172 25.01 -7.85 13.71
CA ALA A 172 25.88 -6.94 14.46
C ALA A 172 25.31 -6.59 15.84
N PHE A 173 23.98 -6.58 15.99
CA PHE A 173 23.32 -6.27 17.24
C PHE A 173 22.97 -7.49 18.10
N THR A 174 23.12 -8.72 17.61
CA THR A 174 22.91 -9.94 18.42
C THR A 174 23.89 -10.04 19.59
N GLY A 175 25.09 -9.45 19.45
CA GLY A 175 26.08 -9.36 20.52
C GLY A 175 25.72 -8.40 21.67
N ALA A 176 24.69 -7.60 21.55
CA ALA A 176 24.26 -6.63 22.57
C ALA A 176 23.57 -7.27 23.79
N GLY A 177 23.26 -8.58 23.76
CA GLY A 177 22.69 -9.34 24.88
C GLY A 177 21.42 -8.72 25.46
N ALA A 178 21.43 -8.42 26.79
CA ALA A 178 20.28 -7.84 27.49
C ALA A 178 19.90 -6.42 27.02
N PHE A 179 20.79 -5.72 26.36
CA PHE A 179 20.51 -4.38 25.78
C PHE A 179 19.82 -4.44 24.43
N TYR A 180 19.68 -5.63 23.84
CA TYR A 180 19.04 -5.80 22.53
C TYR A 180 17.63 -5.15 22.43
N PRO A 181 16.71 -5.27 23.41
CA PRO A 181 15.39 -4.64 23.31
C PRO A 181 15.45 -3.11 23.22
N PHE A 182 16.44 -2.50 23.88
CA PHE A 182 16.65 -1.05 23.85
C PHE A 182 17.13 -0.60 22.45
N PHE A 183 18.10 -1.34 21.88
CA PHE A 183 18.61 -1.05 20.54
C PHE A 183 17.63 -1.45 19.45
N ALA A 184 16.81 -2.50 19.64
CA ALA A 184 15.82 -2.93 18.65
C ALA A 184 14.77 -1.85 18.34
N ALA A 185 14.33 -1.11 19.35
CA ALA A 185 13.41 0.02 19.15
C ALA A 185 14.07 1.14 18.32
N TYR A 186 15.35 1.44 18.60
CA TYR A 186 16.12 2.44 17.86
C TYR A 186 16.40 2.03 16.41
N LEU A 187 16.75 0.75 16.21
CA LEU A 187 16.98 0.18 14.88
C LEU A 187 15.71 0.09 14.05
N GLY A 188 14.59 -0.27 14.67
CA GLY A 188 13.29 -0.26 14.02
C GLY A 188 12.92 1.14 13.54
N TRP A 189 13.15 2.15 14.40
CA TRP A 189 12.94 3.54 14.04
C TRP A 189 13.89 3.98 12.91
N LEU A 190 15.16 3.65 12.99
CA LEU A 190 16.18 3.97 11.99
C LEU A 190 15.92 3.25 10.66
N GLY A 191 15.44 2.00 10.71
CA GLY A 191 14.99 1.24 9.54
C GLY A 191 13.81 1.90 8.84
N VAL A 192 12.81 2.37 9.58
CA VAL A 192 11.67 3.13 9.02
C VAL A 192 12.10 4.49 8.47
N PHE A 193 13.14 5.10 9.05
CA PHE A 193 13.63 6.41 8.59
C PHE A 193 14.52 6.30 7.34
N LEU A 194 15.19 5.15 7.14
CA LEU A 194 16.06 4.90 5.99
C LEU A 194 15.33 4.24 4.81
N THR A 195 14.12 3.73 5.02
CA THR A 195 13.25 3.17 3.98
C THR A 195 12.05 4.05 3.72
#